data_0ca5acea233f2ab519a3ffe4879134ef
#
_entry.id   0ca5acea233f2ab519a3ffe4879134ef
#
_cell.length_a   1.000
_cell.length_b   1.000
_cell.length_c   1.000
_cell.angle_alpha   90.00
_cell.angle_beta   90.00
_cell.angle_gamma   90.00
#
_symmetry.space_group_name_H-M   'P 1'
#
loop_
_entity.id
_entity.type
_entity.pdbx_description
1 polymer ?
#
loop_
_entity_poly.entity_id
_entity_poly.type
_entity_poly.pdbx_seq_one_letter_code
_entity_poly.pdbx_strand_id
1 'polypeptide(L)'
;AAATTTTRPGLAFSQDGRNWARFEGEHHTGAVFDRGEDGAWDARGVRDPKVLLAGPRDIRVYYASIDARTGKSAVGLALTADGFAYSKRGSEAIFGPGPSGSFDDAGVAAPCVVRLGRDEFIMFYEAYSSSAPGVASVAVATSRDGVSWTRPSAPALEAGAAGAWDQGGVGKPYAVPMAGDRIRLYYEGRAAAGDERGAGVGVALSTDADRFVFARRTSD
;
A
#
# COMPACT_ATOMS: atom_id res chain seq x y z
N ALA A 1 18.23 22.22 11.07
CA ALA A 1 17.46 21.42 10.14
C ALA A 1 17.38 20.00 10.70
N ALA A 2 16.19 19.48 10.99
CA ALA A 2 16.03 18.09 11.36
C ALA A 2 16.49 17.22 10.18
N ALA A 3 17.34 16.23 10.44
CA ALA A 3 17.76 15.28 9.42
C ALA A 3 16.53 14.56 8.90
N THR A 4 16.20 14.75 7.64
CA THR A 4 15.09 14.04 7.00
C THR A 4 15.50 12.58 6.89
N THR A 5 14.94 11.72 7.75
CA THR A 5 15.23 10.28 7.70
C THR A 5 14.72 9.73 6.37
N THR A 6 15.63 9.35 5.50
CA THR A 6 15.31 8.74 4.21
C THR A 6 15.17 7.24 4.39
N THR A 7 14.03 6.69 4.01
CA THR A 7 13.76 5.25 4.07
C THR A 7 14.11 4.56 2.76
N ARG A 8 14.63 3.33 2.86
CA ARG A 8 14.98 2.45 1.74
C ARG A 8 14.54 1.02 2.05
N PRO A 9 14.18 0.21 1.04
CA PRO A 9 13.81 -1.17 1.27
C PRO A 9 15.05 -2.04 1.46
N GLY A 10 14.99 -2.93 2.43
CA GLY A 10 15.95 -4.00 2.67
C GLY A 10 15.34 -5.36 2.43
N LEU A 11 16.18 -6.39 2.32
CA LEU A 11 15.78 -7.78 2.16
C LEU A 11 16.45 -8.63 3.24
N ALA A 12 15.70 -9.60 3.76
CA ALA A 12 16.23 -10.62 4.66
C ALA A 12 15.68 -11.99 4.27
N PHE A 13 16.44 -13.03 4.55
CA PHE A 13 16.09 -14.42 4.26
C PHE A 13 16.00 -15.23 5.54
N SER A 14 15.14 -16.23 5.51
CA SER A 14 15.06 -17.25 6.53
C SER A 14 14.71 -18.59 5.89
N GLN A 15 15.27 -19.68 6.44
CA GLN A 15 14.89 -21.04 6.08
C GLN A 15 13.82 -21.61 7.02
N ASP A 16 13.74 -21.10 8.26
CA ASP A 16 12.90 -21.62 9.33
C ASP A 16 11.82 -20.63 9.81
N GLY A 17 11.82 -19.40 9.24
CA GLY A 17 10.92 -18.33 9.63
C GLY A 17 11.24 -17.68 10.98
N ARG A 18 12.33 -18.10 11.66
CA ARG A 18 12.73 -17.63 12.99
C ARG A 18 14.09 -16.93 12.96
N ASN A 19 15.05 -17.51 12.27
CA ASN A 19 16.39 -16.96 12.12
C ASN A 19 16.50 -16.27 10.76
N TRP A 20 16.85 -14.97 10.77
CA TRP A 20 16.87 -14.14 9.56
C TRP A 20 18.26 -13.59 9.30
N ALA A 21 18.75 -13.75 8.08
CA ALA A 21 19.96 -13.13 7.60
C ALA A 21 19.60 -11.96 6.68
N ARG A 22 20.16 -10.78 6.94
CA ARG A 22 20.00 -9.63 6.06
C ARG A 22 20.80 -9.83 4.78
N PHE A 23 20.19 -9.51 3.67
CA PHE A 23 20.86 -9.39 2.38
C PHE A 23 21.45 -7.98 2.26
N GLU A 24 22.73 -7.89 1.97
CA GLU A 24 23.36 -6.61 1.65
C GLU A 24 23.23 -6.39 0.14
N GLY A 25 22.32 -5.47 -0.26
CA GLY A 25 22.13 -5.07 -1.64
C GLY A 25 23.35 -4.29 -2.17
N GLU A 26 23.37 -4.04 -3.46
CA GLU A 26 24.46 -3.31 -4.12
C GLU A 26 24.59 -1.84 -3.69
N HIS A 27 23.52 -1.25 -3.15
CA HIS A 27 23.57 0.10 -2.62
C HIS A 27 24.44 0.16 -1.37
N HIS A 28 25.27 1.20 -1.23
CA HIS A 28 26.23 1.39 -0.12
C HIS A 28 25.60 1.32 1.29
N THR A 29 24.27 1.46 1.42
CA THR A 29 23.52 1.27 2.68
C THR A 29 23.03 -0.16 2.89
N GLY A 30 23.30 -1.10 1.97
CA GLY A 30 22.75 -2.45 1.95
C GLY A 30 21.28 -2.52 1.46
N ALA A 31 20.72 -1.44 0.97
CA ALA A 31 19.36 -1.43 0.40
C ALA A 31 19.32 -2.15 -0.95
N VAL A 32 18.20 -2.78 -1.27
CA VAL A 32 18.02 -3.51 -2.53
C VAL A 32 17.73 -2.60 -3.72
N PHE A 33 17.18 -1.40 -3.48
CA PHE A 33 17.14 -0.29 -4.44
C PHE A 33 17.03 1.04 -3.71
N ASP A 34 17.36 2.13 -4.38
CA ASP A 34 17.37 3.46 -3.77
C ASP A 34 16.07 4.22 -4.02
N ARG A 35 15.92 5.32 -3.29
CA ARG A 35 14.97 6.40 -3.60
C ARG A 35 15.27 7.01 -4.98
N GLY A 36 14.42 7.87 -5.48
CA GLY A 36 14.72 8.69 -6.66
C GLY A 36 15.79 9.74 -6.38
N GLU A 37 16.41 10.22 -7.46
CA GLU A 37 17.30 11.37 -7.41
C GLU A 37 16.58 12.62 -6.87
N ASP A 38 17.34 13.60 -6.45
CA ASP A 38 16.78 14.85 -5.94
C ASP A 38 15.91 15.53 -7.03
N GLY A 39 14.65 15.84 -6.65
CA GLY A 39 13.64 16.33 -7.58
C GLY A 39 12.72 15.26 -8.19
N ALA A 40 13.06 13.98 -8.08
CA ALA A 40 12.15 12.89 -8.46
C ALA A 40 10.95 12.81 -7.49
N TRP A 41 9.86 12.21 -7.97
CA TRP A 41 8.64 12.05 -7.16
C TRP A 41 8.89 11.26 -5.88
N ASP A 42 9.79 10.27 -5.89
CA ASP A 42 10.12 9.41 -4.75
C ASP A 42 11.46 9.76 -4.08
N ALA A 43 11.94 10.99 -4.25
CA ALA A 43 13.18 11.50 -3.66
C ALA A 43 13.16 11.51 -2.12
N ARG A 44 11.98 11.51 -1.49
CA ARG A 44 11.85 11.51 -0.01
C ARG A 44 12.02 10.12 0.63
N GLY A 45 12.11 9.05 -0.18
CA GLY A 45 12.33 7.69 0.28
C GLY A 45 11.26 6.71 -0.17
N VAL A 46 11.52 5.43 0.07
CA VAL A 46 10.66 4.30 -0.26
C VAL A 46 10.06 3.75 1.03
N ARG A 47 8.73 3.66 1.10
CA ARG A 47 7.98 3.20 2.27
C ARG A 47 6.94 2.14 1.89
N ASP A 48 6.50 1.38 2.87
CA ASP A 48 5.42 0.39 2.76
C ASP A 48 5.60 -0.58 1.58
N PRO A 49 6.80 -1.20 1.39
CA PRO A 49 7.02 -2.11 0.28
C PRO A 49 6.14 -3.36 0.44
N LYS A 50 5.48 -3.74 -0.64
CA LYS A 50 4.68 -4.97 -0.74
C LYS A 50 5.09 -5.77 -1.96
N VAL A 51 5.40 -7.04 -1.75
CA VAL A 51 5.86 -7.95 -2.79
C VAL A 51 4.67 -8.73 -3.34
N LEU A 52 4.58 -8.80 -4.67
CA LEU A 52 3.69 -9.68 -5.41
C LEU A 52 4.52 -10.60 -6.30
N LEU A 53 4.36 -11.91 -6.14
CA LEU A 53 4.88 -12.90 -7.07
C LEU A 53 3.87 -13.05 -8.22
N ALA A 54 4.05 -12.27 -9.29
CA ALA A 54 3.15 -12.27 -10.44
C ALA A 54 3.46 -13.42 -11.42
N GLY A 55 4.66 -13.99 -11.34
CA GLY A 55 5.11 -15.13 -12.13
C GLY A 55 6.48 -15.64 -11.68
N PRO A 56 7.00 -16.72 -12.29
CA PRO A 56 8.28 -17.31 -11.87
C PRO A 56 9.48 -16.37 -11.97
N ARG A 57 9.41 -15.37 -12.85
CA ARG A 57 10.43 -14.32 -13.06
C ARG A 57 9.79 -12.93 -13.13
N ASP A 58 8.61 -12.76 -12.56
CA ASP A 58 7.88 -11.49 -12.47
C ASP A 58 7.57 -11.24 -11.00
N ILE A 59 8.51 -10.65 -10.30
CA ILE A 59 8.41 -10.25 -8.91
C ILE A 59 8.27 -8.74 -8.89
N ARG A 60 7.20 -8.26 -8.30
CA ARG A 60 6.81 -6.85 -8.27
C ARG A 60 6.85 -6.33 -6.85
N VAL A 61 7.46 -5.18 -6.64
CA VAL A 61 7.46 -4.48 -5.35
C VAL A 61 6.72 -3.16 -5.53
N TYR A 62 5.51 -3.11 -5.02
CA TYR A 62 4.74 -1.87 -4.93
C TYR A 62 5.17 -1.15 -3.66
N TYR A 63 5.39 0.15 -3.75
CA TYR A 63 5.85 0.95 -2.64
C TYR A 63 5.19 2.32 -2.63
N ALA A 64 5.18 2.97 -1.47
CA ALA A 64 4.72 4.34 -1.35
C ALA A 64 5.90 5.30 -1.22
N SER A 65 5.72 6.52 -1.68
CA SER A 65 6.59 7.66 -1.38
C SER A 65 5.77 8.93 -1.27
N ILE A 66 6.37 9.97 -0.68
CA ILE A 66 5.80 11.33 -0.72
C ILE A 66 6.47 12.06 -1.86
N ASP A 67 5.68 12.47 -2.86
CA ASP A 67 6.17 13.28 -3.96
C ASP A 67 6.73 14.60 -3.43
N ALA A 68 8.03 14.81 -3.65
CA ALA A 68 8.73 16.00 -3.16
C ALA A 68 8.18 17.30 -3.75
N ARG A 69 7.57 17.22 -4.94
CA ARG A 69 7.03 18.36 -5.69
C ARG A 69 5.66 18.80 -5.16
N THR A 70 4.83 17.86 -4.76
CA THR A 70 3.43 18.09 -4.36
C THR A 70 3.19 17.93 -2.86
N GLY A 71 4.07 17.24 -2.15
CA GLY A 71 3.89 16.85 -0.75
C GLY A 71 2.86 15.73 -0.53
N LYS A 72 2.26 15.20 -1.60
CA LYS A 72 1.26 14.15 -1.54
C LYS A 72 1.90 12.77 -1.72
N SER A 73 1.33 11.76 -1.07
CA SER A 73 1.80 10.38 -1.24
C SER A 73 1.27 9.75 -2.53
N ALA A 74 2.09 8.88 -3.11
CA ALA A 74 1.80 8.17 -4.35
C ALA A 74 2.44 6.77 -4.31
N VAL A 75 2.05 5.89 -5.23
CA VAL A 75 2.53 4.50 -5.33
C VAL A 75 3.44 4.34 -6.54
N GLY A 76 4.59 3.71 -6.32
CA GLY A 76 5.53 3.28 -7.34
C GLY A 76 5.62 1.77 -7.48
N LEU A 77 6.37 1.34 -8.47
CA LEU A 77 6.60 -0.06 -8.78
C LEU A 77 8.08 -0.29 -9.08
N ALA A 78 8.68 -1.28 -8.44
CA ALA A 78 9.96 -1.84 -8.80
C ALA A 78 9.80 -3.30 -9.21
N LEU A 79 10.63 -3.75 -10.15
CA LEU A 79 10.57 -5.08 -10.75
C LEU A 79 11.88 -5.81 -10.52
N THR A 80 11.80 -7.12 -10.33
CA THR A 80 12.94 -8.01 -10.32
C THR A 80 12.57 -9.38 -10.88
N ALA A 81 13.53 -10.04 -11.51
CA ALA A 81 13.36 -11.40 -12.01
C ALA A 81 13.89 -12.48 -11.04
N ASP A 82 14.75 -12.09 -10.11
CA ASP A 82 15.49 -12.98 -9.22
C ASP A 82 15.35 -12.66 -7.73
N GLY A 83 14.71 -11.51 -7.40
CA GLY A 83 14.55 -11.04 -6.04
C GLY A 83 15.75 -10.26 -5.48
N PHE A 84 16.81 -10.04 -6.28
CA PHE A 84 18.06 -9.40 -5.83
C PHE A 84 18.34 -8.10 -6.57
N ALA A 85 18.30 -8.12 -7.90
CA ALA A 85 18.49 -6.94 -8.72
C ALA A 85 17.15 -6.30 -9.07
N TYR A 86 16.94 -5.08 -8.61
CA TYR A 86 15.68 -4.36 -8.77
C TYR A 86 15.81 -3.17 -9.72
N SER A 87 14.81 -2.97 -10.54
CA SER A 87 14.67 -1.79 -11.39
C SER A 87 13.32 -1.11 -11.16
N LYS A 88 13.31 0.21 -10.98
CA LYS A 88 12.07 0.97 -10.89
C LYS A 88 11.36 1.05 -12.24
N ARG A 89 10.04 0.98 -12.22
CA ARG A 89 9.20 1.09 -13.41
C ARG A 89 8.96 2.56 -13.75
N GLY A 90 9.79 3.10 -14.65
CA GLY A 90 9.67 4.49 -15.09
C GLY A 90 10.16 5.51 -14.05
N SER A 91 9.98 6.78 -14.37
CA SER A 91 10.41 7.93 -13.58
C SER A 91 9.28 8.58 -12.77
N GLU A 92 8.05 8.12 -12.93
CA GLU A 92 6.86 8.68 -12.27
C GLU A 92 6.13 7.60 -11.46
N ALA A 93 5.28 8.03 -10.52
CA ALA A 93 4.39 7.15 -9.79
C ALA A 93 3.41 6.45 -10.74
N ILE A 94 3.14 5.15 -10.51
CA ILE A 94 2.15 4.40 -11.28
C ILE A 94 0.72 4.68 -10.85
N PHE A 95 0.54 5.20 -9.61
CA PHE A 95 -0.77 5.56 -9.07
C PHE A 95 -0.60 6.70 -8.07
N GLY A 96 -1.11 7.87 -8.41
CA GLY A 96 -1.04 9.07 -7.59
C GLY A 96 -2.37 9.43 -6.95
N PRO A 97 -2.46 10.62 -6.32
CA PRO A 97 -3.69 11.17 -5.79
C PRO A 97 -4.79 11.26 -6.83
N GLY A 98 -6.04 11.19 -6.39
CA GLY A 98 -7.21 11.39 -7.23
C GLY A 98 -7.41 12.85 -7.63
N PRO A 99 -8.43 13.12 -8.47
CA PRO A 99 -8.84 14.49 -8.81
C PRO A 99 -9.21 15.28 -7.55
N SER A 100 -9.05 16.60 -7.62
CA SER A 100 -9.44 17.48 -6.51
C SER A 100 -10.91 17.24 -6.09
N GLY A 101 -11.13 17.08 -4.79
CA GLY A 101 -12.43 16.79 -4.20
C GLY A 101 -12.79 15.30 -4.16
N SER A 102 -11.97 14.40 -4.68
CA SER A 102 -12.18 12.96 -4.48
C SER A 102 -11.73 12.54 -3.08
N PHE A 103 -12.17 11.34 -2.67
CA PHE A 103 -11.85 10.79 -1.34
C PHE A 103 -10.37 10.48 -1.12
N ASP A 104 -9.55 10.55 -2.17
CA ASP A 104 -8.11 10.27 -2.15
C ASP A 104 -7.27 11.39 -2.81
N ASP A 105 -7.80 12.60 -2.85
CA ASP A 105 -7.16 13.75 -3.50
C ASP A 105 -5.94 14.29 -2.73
N ALA A 106 -5.79 13.95 -1.45
CA ALA A 106 -4.65 14.35 -0.63
C ALA A 106 -3.49 13.34 -0.68
N GLY A 107 -3.72 12.11 -1.17
CA GLY A 107 -2.66 11.12 -1.32
C GLY A 107 -3.14 9.69 -1.26
N VAL A 108 -2.26 8.78 -1.69
CA VAL A 108 -2.47 7.32 -1.64
C VAL A 108 -1.20 6.65 -1.12
N ALA A 109 -1.34 5.62 -0.27
CA ALA A 109 -0.20 4.96 0.38
C ALA A 109 -0.48 3.48 0.69
N ALA A 110 0.48 2.80 1.29
CA ALA A 110 0.38 1.43 1.79
C ALA A 110 -0.28 0.45 0.80
N PRO A 111 0.21 0.33 -0.45
CA PRO A 111 -0.39 -0.53 -1.44
C PRO A 111 -0.30 -2.00 -1.03
N CYS A 112 -1.38 -2.77 -1.20
CA CYS A 112 -1.38 -4.22 -1.10
C CYS A 112 -2.02 -4.79 -2.36
N VAL A 113 -1.20 -5.35 -3.24
CA VAL A 113 -1.67 -5.88 -4.53
C VAL A 113 -1.83 -7.39 -4.46
N VAL A 114 -2.97 -7.87 -4.89
CA VAL A 114 -3.25 -9.29 -5.11
C VAL A 114 -3.57 -9.55 -6.58
N ARG A 115 -3.22 -10.73 -7.06
CA ARG A 115 -3.56 -11.20 -8.40
C ARG A 115 -4.56 -12.33 -8.28
N LEU A 116 -5.76 -12.16 -8.83
CA LEU A 116 -6.84 -13.15 -8.76
C LEU A 116 -6.92 -14.01 -10.02
N GLY A 117 -6.45 -13.50 -11.14
CA GLY A 117 -6.44 -14.17 -12.43
C GLY A 117 -5.26 -13.76 -13.30
N ARG A 118 -5.24 -14.24 -14.54
CA ARG A 118 -4.14 -13.93 -15.47
C ARG A 118 -4.02 -12.41 -15.69
N ASP A 119 -5.14 -11.77 -15.95
CA ASP A 119 -5.23 -10.34 -16.30
C ASP A 119 -6.13 -9.62 -15.28
N GLU A 120 -6.01 -10.00 -14.00
CA GLU A 120 -6.81 -9.43 -12.92
C GLU A 120 -5.95 -9.16 -11.70
N PHE A 121 -5.65 -7.87 -11.50
CA PHE A 121 -4.92 -7.34 -10.37
C PHE A 121 -5.82 -6.40 -9.59
N ILE A 122 -5.74 -6.48 -8.27
CA ILE A 122 -6.50 -5.65 -7.35
C ILE A 122 -5.51 -5.02 -6.38
N MET A 123 -5.53 -3.71 -6.24
CA MET A 123 -4.73 -2.98 -5.27
C MET A 123 -5.63 -2.40 -4.19
N PHE A 124 -5.45 -2.87 -2.97
CA PHE A 124 -5.93 -2.20 -1.77
C PHE A 124 -4.93 -1.13 -1.39
N TYR A 125 -5.40 0.06 -1.08
CA TYR A 125 -4.53 1.17 -0.73
C TYR A 125 -5.15 2.06 0.33
N GLU A 126 -4.31 2.72 1.08
CA GLU A 126 -4.71 3.75 2.03
C GLU A 126 -4.94 5.05 1.28
N ALA A 127 -6.09 5.65 1.48
CA ALA A 127 -6.54 6.87 0.80
C ALA A 127 -6.71 8.01 1.79
N TYR A 128 -6.24 9.20 1.40
CA TYR A 128 -6.33 10.43 2.17
C TYR A 128 -7.10 11.50 1.41
N SER A 129 -8.05 12.14 2.08
CA SER A 129 -8.84 13.22 1.51
C SER A 129 -8.47 14.57 2.11
N SER A 130 -8.47 15.60 1.28
CA SER A 130 -8.32 16.98 1.73
C SER A 130 -9.54 17.49 2.52
N SER A 131 -10.70 16.88 2.33
CA SER A 131 -11.92 17.19 3.06
C SER A 131 -11.98 16.58 4.47
N ALA A 132 -11.15 15.55 4.77
CA ALA A 132 -11.08 14.89 6.07
C ALA A 132 -9.62 14.67 6.49
N PRO A 133 -8.89 15.75 6.81
CA PRO A 133 -7.47 15.68 7.13
C PRO A 133 -7.18 14.74 8.30
N GLY A 134 -6.20 13.84 8.11
CA GLY A 134 -5.80 12.88 9.14
C GLY A 134 -6.69 11.64 9.27
N VAL A 135 -7.84 11.59 8.62
CA VAL A 135 -8.72 10.42 8.58
C VAL A 135 -8.45 9.65 7.30
N ALA A 136 -7.85 8.47 7.44
CA ALA A 136 -7.60 7.60 6.30
C ALA A 136 -8.75 6.61 6.09
N SER A 137 -8.91 6.19 4.84
CA SER A 137 -9.81 5.10 4.42
C SER A 137 -9.04 4.07 3.60
N VAL A 138 -9.61 2.89 3.39
CA VAL A 138 -9.07 1.88 2.48
C VAL A 138 -9.93 1.82 1.22
N ALA A 139 -9.28 1.86 0.07
CA ALA A 139 -9.94 1.79 -1.23
C ALA A 139 -9.35 0.67 -2.11
N VAL A 140 -10.05 0.35 -3.20
CA VAL A 140 -9.73 -0.79 -4.08
C VAL A 140 -9.64 -0.32 -5.53
N ALA A 141 -8.44 -0.27 -6.10
CA ALA A 141 -8.24 -0.06 -7.53
C ALA A 141 -8.08 -1.39 -8.27
N THR A 142 -8.49 -1.43 -9.54
CA THR A 142 -8.40 -2.61 -10.39
C THR A 142 -7.47 -2.37 -11.57
N SER A 143 -6.82 -3.43 -12.06
CA SER A 143 -5.91 -3.37 -13.20
C SER A 143 -5.88 -4.70 -13.95
N ARG A 144 -5.57 -4.64 -15.26
CA ARG A 144 -5.32 -5.83 -16.07
C ARG A 144 -3.84 -6.21 -16.16
N ASP A 145 -2.95 -5.26 -15.93
CA ASP A 145 -1.50 -5.40 -16.09
C ASP A 145 -0.72 -5.20 -14.77
N GLY A 146 -1.39 -4.69 -13.71
CA GLY A 146 -0.77 -4.33 -12.44
C GLY A 146 0.08 -3.05 -12.50
N VAL A 147 -0.06 -2.26 -13.57
CA VAL A 147 0.66 -1.00 -13.79
C VAL A 147 -0.31 0.15 -13.99
N SER A 148 -1.28 -0.04 -14.88
CA SER A 148 -2.33 0.94 -15.19
C SER A 148 -3.56 0.64 -14.34
N TRP A 149 -3.98 1.57 -13.50
CA TRP A 149 -5.00 1.33 -12.49
C TRP A 149 -6.27 2.13 -12.72
N THR A 150 -7.41 1.46 -12.60
CA THR A 150 -8.73 2.09 -12.57
C THR A 150 -9.09 2.39 -11.12
N ARG A 151 -9.33 3.66 -10.83
CA ARG A 151 -9.70 4.18 -9.51
C ARG A 151 -11.17 3.90 -9.22
N PRO A 152 -11.55 3.53 -7.97
CA PRO A 152 -12.95 3.41 -7.57
C PRO A 152 -13.58 4.81 -7.37
N SER A 153 -14.89 4.86 -7.34
CA SER A 153 -15.64 6.10 -7.05
C SER A 153 -15.77 6.43 -5.56
N ALA A 154 -15.55 5.42 -4.70
CA ALA A 154 -15.66 5.55 -3.24
C ALA A 154 -14.71 4.59 -2.52
N PRO A 155 -14.39 4.82 -1.23
CA PRO A 155 -13.66 3.86 -0.41
C PRO A 155 -14.42 2.54 -0.25
N ALA A 156 -13.67 1.45 -0.06
CA ALA A 156 -14.22 0.13 0.27
C ALA A 156 -14.41 -0.06 1.79
N LEU A 157 -13.62 0.65 2.60
CA LEU A 157 -13.72 0.64 4.06
C LEU A 157 -13.37 2.05 4.59
N GLU A 158 -14.29 2.64 5.30
CA GLU A 158 -14.14 3.96 5.95
C GLU A 158 -13.84 3.82 7.44
N ALA A 159 -13.53 4.92 8.10
CA ALA A 159 -13.41 5.00 9.55
C ALA A 159 -14.66 4.45 10.25
N GLY A 160 -14.51 3.90 11.44
CA GLY A 160 -15.62 3.44 12.26
C GLY A 160 -16.51 4.59 12.73
N ALA A 161 -17.71 4.27 13.20
CA ALA A 161 -18.60 5.24 13.79
C ALA A 161 -17.98 5.90 15.03
N ALA A 162 -18.51 7.04 15.45
CA ALA A 162 -18.09 7.71 16.67
C ALA A 162 -18.12 6.76 17.87
N GLY A 163 -17.03 6.70 18.62
CA GLY A 163 -16.83 5.77 19.74
C GLY A 163 -16.25 4.39 19.35
N ALA A 164 -16.17 4.07 18.05
CA ALA A 164 -15.49 2.86 17.62
C ALA A 164 -13.96 2.99 17.78
N TRP A 165 -13.30 1.87 17.98
CA TRP A 165 -11.84 1.81 18.16
C TRP A 165 -11.05 2.28 16.93
N ASP A 166 -11.67 2.27 15.74
CA ASP A 166 -11.12 2.69 14.46
C ASP A 166 -11.79 3.96 13.92
N GLN A 167 -12.43 4.77 14.79
CA GLN A 167 -13.11 6.01 14.41
C GLN A 167 -12.19 7.09 13.82
N GLY A 168 -10.90 7.04 14.13
CA GLY A 168 -9.89 7.99 13.64
C GLY A 168 -9.36 7.68 12.26
N GLY A 169 -9.78 6.54 11.66
CA GLY A 169 -9.37 6.11 10.33
C GLY A 169 -8.95 4.65 10.25
N VAL A 170 -8.84 4.16 9.04
CA VAL A 170 -8.40 2.80 8.71
C VAL A 170 -7.31 2.84 7.64
N GLY A 171 -6.30 1.98 7.76
CA GLY A 171 -5.15 2.01 6.85
C GLY A 171 -4.36 0.72 6.81
N LYS A 172 -3.22 0.75 6.15
CA LYS A 172 -2.26 -0.37 5.99
C LYS A 172 -2.95 -1.69 5.62
N PRO A 173 -3.73 -1.72 4.55
CA PRO A 173 -4.50 -2.90 4.18
C PRO A 173 -3.59 -4.09 3.86
N TYR A 174 -4.03 -5.28 4.27
CA TYR A 174 -3.44 -6.54 3.87
C TYR A 174 -4.55 -7.50 3.44
N ALA A 175 -4.63 -7.77 2.14
CA ALA A 175 -5.68 -8.57 1.53
C ALA A 175 -5.24 -10.01 1.34
N VAL A 176 -6.09 -10.96 1.73
CA VAL A 176 -5.88 -12.38 1.54
C VAL A 176 -7.04 -12.94 0.71
N PRO A 177 -6.77 -13.37 -0.54
CA PRO A 177 -7.75 -14.09 -1.34
C PRO A 177 -8.20 -15.40 -0.65
N MET A 178 -9.48 -15.68 -0.71
CA MET A 178 -10.10 -16.85 -0.13
C MET A 178 -10.86 -17.64 -1.21
N ALA A 179 -11.27 -18.85 -0.90
CA ALA A 179 -12.12 -19.65 -1.79
C ALA A 179 -13.45 -18.93 -2.08
N GLY A 180 -14.00 -19.11 -3.30
CA GLY A 180 -15.26 -18.51 -3.73
C GLY A 180 -15.16 -17.01 -4.02
N ASP A 181 -14.03 -16.55 -4.56
CA ASP A 181 -13.76 -15.17 -4.94
C ASP A 181 -13.90 -14.13 -3.81
N ARG A 182 -13.88 -14.62 -2.57
CA ARG A 182 -13.95 -13.77 -1.38
C ARG A 182 -12.56 -13.26 -0.99
N ILE A 183 -12.53 -12.10 -0.33
CA ILE A 183 -11.32 -11.46 0.16
C ILE A 183 -11.48 -11.21 1.66
N ARG A 184 -10.46 -11.61 2.42
CA ARG A 184 -10.29 -11.19 3.79
C ARG A 184 -9.32 -10.03 3.82
N LEU A 185 -9.75 -8.92 4.39
CA LEU A 185 -8.97 -7.71 4.54
C LEU A 185 -8.60 -7.52 6.01
N TYR A 186 -7.31 -7.53 6.30
CA TYR A 186 -6.76 -7.04 7.55
C TYR A 186 -6.42 -5.57 7.39
N TYR A 187 -6.68 -4.77 8.39
CA TYR A 187 -6.41 -3.33 8.36
C TYR A 187 -5.98 -2.83 9.74
N GLU A 188 -5.21 -1.75 9.76
CA GLU A 188 -4.92 -1.00 10.96
C GLU A 188 -6.02 0.01 11.23
N GLY A 189 -6.58 0.00 12.44
CA GLY A 189 -7.53 1.03 12.87
C GLY A 189 -6.83 2.07 13.74
N ARG A 190 -7.31 3.30 13.71
CA ARG A 190 -6.79 4.45 14.44
C ARG A 190 -7.89 5.01 15.37
N ALA A 191 -7.56 5.24 16.65
CA ALA A 191 -8.52 5.77 17.59
C ALA A 191 -8.81 7.26 17.41
N ALA A 192 -7.84 8.01 16.87
CA ALA A 192 -7.94 9.44 16.57
C ALA A 192 -7.37 9.76 15.18
N ALA A 193 -7.88 10.80 14.55
CA ALA A 193 -7.38 11.30 13.30
C ALA A 193 -5.88 11.70 13.42
N GLY A 194 -5.06 11.29 12.45
CA GLY A 194 -3.62 11.56 12.46
C GLY A 194 -2.78 10.71 13.43
N ASP A 195 -3.38 9.79 14.18
CA ASP A 195 -2.61 8.87 15.03
C ASP A 195 -2.00 7.75 14.17
N GLU A 196 -0.69 7.83 13.94
CA GLU A 196 0.05 6.84 13.16
C GLU A 196 0.40 5.56 13.96
N ARG A 197 0.21 5.56 15.28
CA ARG A 197 0.56 4.42 16.14
C ARG A 197 -0.44 3.27 16.04
N GLY A 198 -1.64 3.57 15.49
CA GLY A 198 -2.73 2.61 15.39
C GLY A 198 -3.35 2.25 16.75
N ALA A 199 -4.60 1.86 16.75
CA ALA A 199 -5.32 1.37 17.92
C ALA A 199 -5.40 -0.16 17.94
N GLY A 200 -5.24 -0.80 16.80
CA GLY A 200 -5.30 -2.26 16.68
C GLY A 200 -5.42 -2.73 15.24
N VAL A 201 -5.60 -4.04 15.10
CA VAL A 201 -5.81 -4.71 13.81
C VAL A 201 -7.24 -5.20 13.71
N GLY A 202 -7.93 -4.76 12.67
CA GLY A 202 -9.28 -5.21 12.32
C GLY A 202 -9.29 -6.23 11.20
N VAL A 203 -10.41 -6.93 11.09
CA VAL A 203 -10.70 -7.86 10.00
C VAL A 203 -12.03 -7.48 9.37
N ALA A 204 -12.04 -7.38 8.05
CA ALA A 204 -13.25 -7.24 7.27
C ALA A 204 -13.31 -8.34 6.19
N LEU A 205 -14.52 -8.74 5.84
CA LEU A 205 -14.75 -9.75 4.81
C LEU A 205 -15.53 -9.12 3.66
N SER A 206 -15.15 -9.46 2.44
CA SER A 206 -15.97 -9.10 1.29
C SER A 206 -17.35 -9.75 1.39
N THR A 207 -18.39 -9.02 0.95
CA THR A 207 -19.76 -9.54 0.95
C THR A 207 -19.96 -10.54 -0.20
N ASP A 208 -20.99 -11.38 -0.09
CA ASP A 208 -21.32 -12.34 -1.15
C ASP A 208 -21.92 -11.64 -2.40
N ALA A 209 -22.43 -10.41 -2.24
CA ALA A 209 -22.99 -9.62 -3.33
C ALA A 209 -21.94 -8.86 -4.12
N ASP A 210 -20.86 -8.41 -3.46
CA ASP A 210 -19.78 -7.66 -4.08
C ASP A 210 -18.48 -7.88 -3.32
N ARG A 211 -17.45 -8.39 -4.02
CA ARG A 211 -16.12 -8.63 -3.46
C ARG A 211 -15.35 -7.38 -3.07
N PHE A 212 -15.82 -6.19 -3.44
CA PHE A 212 -15.23 -4.89 -3.09
C PHE A 212 -16.01 -4.13 -2.01
N VAL A 213 -17.11 -4.69 -1.53
CA VAL A 213 -17.86 -4.19 -0.36
C VAL A 213 -17.49 -5.03 0.84
N PHE A 214 -17.00 -4.39 1.90
CA PHE A 214 -16.47 -5.06 3.08
C PHE A 214 -17.35 -4.83 4.31
N ALA A 215 -17.63 -5.92 5.02
CA ALA A 215 -18.27 -5.88 6.33
C ALA A 215 -17.21 -6.16 7.40
N ARG A 216 -17.12 -5.29 8.42
CA ARG A 216 -16.29 -5.52 9.60
C ARG A 216 -16.77 -6.78 10.34
N ARG A 217 -15.83 -7.60 10.77
CA ARG A 217 -16.15 -8.69 11.68
C ARG A 217 -16.12 -8.14 13.10
N THR A 218 -17.30 -8.06 13.72
CA THR A 218 -17.43 -7.85 15.15
C THR A 218 -17.12 -9.18 15.85
N SER A 219 -16.32 -9.16 16.92
CA SER A 219 -16.26 -10.27 17.86
C SER A 219 -17.58 -10.29 18.63
N ASP A 220 -18.38 -11.31 18.41
CA ASP A 220 -19.46 -11.67 19.33
C ASP A 220 -18.86 -12.14 20.67
#